data_45e2205d2e3b693a0e557e45d79f6e8b
#
_entry.id   45e2205d2e3b693a0e557e45d79f6e8b
#
_cell.length_a   1.000
_cell.length_b   1.000
_cell.length_c   1.000
_cell.angle_alpha   90.00
_cell.angle_beta   90.00
_cell.angle_gamma   90.00
#
_symmetry.space_group_name_H-M   'P 1'
#
loop_
_entity.id
_entity.type
_entity.pdbx_description
1 polymer ?
#
loop_
_entity_poly.entity_id
_entity_poly.type
_entity_poly.pdbx_seq_one_letter_code
_entity_poly.pdbx_strand_id
1 'polypeptide(L)'
;MVKDTYESPLSARYASKEMKYIFSPDKKFRTWRKLWIALAESEKELGLPITQEQIDELKAHAEDINYEVAQEREKIVRHDVMSHVYAYGVQCPNAKGIIHLGATSCYVGDNTDIIIMTEGLKLIRNKLITVIRNLSKFADEYKALPTLAFTHFQPAQPTTVGKRATLWLQELLMDLEDVEYQLSKAKLLGSKGTTGTQASFLELFDGDHEKCKMLDRKIAEKMGYKACFPVSGQTYSRKLDSQFLNVLAGIAQSAAKFSNDIRLLQHLKEVEEPFEKNQIGSSAMAYKRNPMRSERIGSLSRYVMVDVLNGYFTTATQWFERTLDDSANKRLSVPEAFLAVDGILSLYANVADGLVVYPKVIEQRLRKELPFMATENIMMDAVKKRGADRQQLHERIREHSMAASRVVKVEGGENDLLERIAADEAFGVTLEELEKILKPENYTGRAKEQTEDFLNECIKPVLEKYADVESEKPEINV
;
A
#
# COMPACT_ATOMS: atom_id res chain seq x y z
N MET A 1 -17.93 -15.70 25.31
CA MET A 1 -17.06 -16.05 24.15
C MET A 1 -15.86 -16.81 24.72
N VAL A 2 -15.67 -18.05 24.32
CA VAL A 2 -14.48 -18.85 24.65
C VAL A 2 -13.31 -18.24 23.85
N LYS A 3 -12.16 -18.01 24.50
CA LYS A 3 -10.96 -17.41 23.87
C LYS A 3 -9.73 -18.29 24.14
N ASP A 4 -9.89 -19.58 23.92
CA ASP A 4 -8.88 -20.60 24.18
C ASP A 4 -8.20 -21.13 22.90
N THR A 5 -8.47 -20.47 21.75
CA THR A 5 -7.88 -20.80 20.46
C THR A 5 -7.10 -19.61 19.90
N TYR A 6 -6.06 -19.92 19.12
CA TYR A 6 -5.28 -18.90 18.43
C TYR A 6 -6.13 -18.22 17.35
N GLU A 7 -6.11 -16.89 17.32
CA GLU A 7 -6.67 -16.07 16.25
C GLU A 7 -5.58 -15.14 15.71
N SER A 8 -5.44 -15.07 14.39
CA SER A 8 -4.45 -14.18 13.76
C SER A 8 -4.71 -12.72 14.11
N PRO A 9 -3.72 -11.97 14.59
CA PRO A 9 -3.85 -10.53 14.83
C PRO A 9 -4.24 -9.73 13.58
N LEU A 10 -3.91 -10.22 12.40
CA LEU A 10 -4.31 -9.58 11.14
C LEU A 10 -5.84 -9.51 11.03
N SER A 11 -6.54 -10.60 11.33
CA SER A 11 -8.00 -10.66 11.32
C SER A 11 -8.64 -10.01 12.54
N ALA A 12 -8.04 -10.20 13.72
CA ALA A 12 -8.63 -9.75 14.98
C ALA A 12 -8.50 -8.24 15.21
N ARG A 13 -7.42 -7.60 14.70
CA ARG A 13 -7.04 -6.24 15.09
C ARG A 13 -6.77 -5.28 13.94
N TYR A 14 -6.20 -5.73 12.81
CA TYR A 14 -5.61 -4.81 11.84
C TYR A 14 -6.42 -4.65 10.57
N ALA A 15 -6.91 -5.73 9.98
CA ALA A 15 -7.64 -5.68 8.72
C ALA A 15 -9.07 -5.16 8.87
N SER A 16 -9.55 -4.43 7.87
CA SER A 16 -10.93 -3.96 7.76
C SER A 16 -11.92 -5.12 7.58
N LYS A 17 -13.19 -4.86 7.86
CA LYS A 17 -14.28 -5.83 7.65
C LYS A 17 -14.39 -6.23 6.18
N GLU A 18 -14.20 -5.27 5.28
CA GLU A 18 -14.27 -5.42 3.83
C GLU A 18 -13.19 -6.38 3.34
N MET A 19 -11.92 -6.19 3.74
CA MET A 19 -10.83 -7.07 3.34
C MET A 19 -11.00 -8.47 3.93
N LYS A 20 -11.44 -8.58 5.18
CA LYS A 20 -11.75 -9.88 5.80
C LYS A 20 -12.85 -10.62 5.05
N TYR A 21 -13.89 -9.90 4.59
CA TYR A 21 -14.95 -10.50 3.79
C TYR A 21 -14.45 -10.99 2.42
N ILE A 22 -13.62 -10.21 1.72
CA ILE A 22 -13.05 -10.59 0.44
C ILE A 22 -12.32 -11.94 0.52
N PHE A 23 -11.60 -12.21 1.60
CA PHE A 23 -10.89 -13.47 1.83
C PHE A 23 -11.67 -14.50 2.66
N SER A 24 -12.96 -14.27 2.91
CA SER A 24 -13.79 -15.17 3.70
C SER A 24 -14.24 -16.41 2.92
N PRO A 25 -14.59 -17.49 3.64
CA PRO A 25 -15.27 -18.64 3.02
C PRO A 25 -16.54 -18.28 2.28
N ASP A 26 -17.37 -17.37 2.81
CA ASP A 26 -18.58 -16.90 2.16
C ASP A 26 -18.30 -16.31 0.78
N LYS A 27 -17.37 -15.40 0.67
CA LYS A 27 -16.98 -14.81 -0.62
C LYS A 27 -16.45 -15.88 -1.57
N LYS A 28 -15.60 -16.78 -1.09
CA LYS A 28 -15.02 -17.88 -1.86
C LYS A 28 -16.11 -18.76 -2.46
N PHE A 29 -17.00 -19.30 -1.64
CA PHE A 29 -17.97 -20.31 -2.11
C PHE A 29 -19.12 -19.69 -2.91
N ARG A 30 -19.53 -18.48 -2.62
CA ARG A 30 -20.46 -17.72 -3.48
C ARG A 30 -19.85 -17.43 -4.85
N THR A 31 -18.55 -17.15 -4.91
CA THR A 31 -17.86 -16.98 -6.20
C THR A 31 -17.78 -18.30 -6.97
N TRP A 32 -17.59 -19.44 -6.30
CA TRP A 32 -17.66 -20.75 -6.95
C TRP A 32 -19.02 -20.99 -7.60
N ARG A 33 -20.12 -20.68 -6.91
CA ARG A 33 -21.46 -20.81 -7.48
C ARG A 33 -21.68 -19.89 -8.67
N LYS A 34 -21.21 -18.65 -8.61
CA LYS A 34 -21.26 -17.72 -9.77
C LYS A 34 -20.48 -18.27 -10.97
N LEU A 35 -19.34 -18.88 -10.75
CA LEU A 35 -18.54 -19.51 -11.79
C LEU A 35 -19.26 -20.75 -12.39
N TRP A 36 -19.91 -21.59 -11.58
CA TRP A 36 -20.71 -22.71 -12.10
C TRP A 36 -21.91 -22.23 -12.88
N ILE A 37 -22.57 -21.17 -12.45
CA ILE A 37 -23.68 -20.55 -13.22
C ILE A 37 -23.16 -20.01 -14.56
N ALA A 38 -22.03 -19.27 -14.53
CA ALA A 38 -21.43 -18.72 -15.74
C ALA A 38 -21.01 -19.83 -16.73
N LEU A 39 -20.51 -20.96 -16.22
CA LEU A 39 -20.18 -22.13 -17.02
C LEU A 39 -21.44 -22.71 -17.68
N ALA A 40 -22.45 -23.04 -16.87
CA ALA A 40 -23.69 -23.65 -17.38
C ALA A 40 -24.43 -22.75 -18.38
N GLU A 41 -24.51 -21.45 -18.13
CA GLU A 41 -25.07 -20.49 -19.08
C GLU A 41 -24.29 -20.46 -20.40
N SER A 42 -22.96 -20.43 -20.31
CA SER A 42 -22.09 -20.39 -21.50
C SER A 42 -22.18 -21.68 -22.31
N GLU A 43 -22.20 -22.82 -21.64
CA GLU A 43 -22.41 -24.14 -22.27
C GLU A 43 -23.75 -24.25 -22.97
N LYS A 44 -24.83 -23.77 -22.33
CA LYS A 44 -26.17 -23.69 -22.96
C LYS A 44 -26.15 -22.82 -24.21
N GLU A 45 -25.58 -21.63 -24.13
CA GLU A 45 -25.47 -20.69 -25.25
C GLU A 45 -24.67 -21.26 -26.42
N LEU A 46 -23.77 -22.20 -26.16
CA LEU A 46 -22.95 -22.91 -27.15
C LEU A 46 -23.59 -24.20 -27.65
N GLY A 47 -24.79 -24.52 -27.19
CA GLY A 47 -25.63 -25.58 -27.75
C GLY A 47 -25.62 -26.89 -26.95
N LEU A 48 -25.10 -26.94 -25.74
CA LEU A 48 -25.27 -28.09 -24.87
C LEU A 48 -26.72 -28.17 -24.35
N PRO A 49 -27.27 -29.39 -24.08
CA PRO A 49 -28.67 -29.59 -23.69
C PRO A 49 -28.92 -29.22 -22.21
N ILE A 50 -28.67 -27.97 -21.87
CA ILE A 50 -28.92 -27.37 -20.56
C ILE A 50 -30.20 -26.53 -20.64
N THR A 51 -31.15 -26.77 -19.71
CA THR A 51 -32.43 -26.06 -19.73
C THR A 51 -32.38 -24.74 -18.95
N GLN A 52 -33.33 -23.84 -19.22
CA GLN A 52 -33.43 -22.60 -18.48
C GLN A 52 -33.81 -22.84 -17.02
N GLU A 53 -34.66 -23.81 -16.76
CA GLU A 53 -35.08 -24.21 -15.41
C GLU A 53 -33.89 -24.64 -14.55
N GLN A 54 -32.93 -25.38 -15.13
CA GLN A 54 -31.70 -25.77 -14.44
C GLN A 54 -30.86 -24.54 -14.04
N ILE A 55 -30.71 -23.59 -14.96
CA ILE A 55 -29.96 -22.35 -14.69
C ILE A 55 -30.66 -21.50 -13.63
N ASP A 56 -32.00 -21.38 -13.71
CA ASP A 56 -32.79 -20.60 -12.77
C ASP A 56 -32.73 -21.22 -11.35
N GLU A 57 -32.74 -22.56 -11.27
CA GLU A 57 -32.54 -23.27 -10.00
C GLU A 57 -31.15 -23.00 -9.40
N LEU A 58 -30.07 -23.03 -10.20
CA LEU A 58 -28.73 -22.66 -9.75
C LEU A 58 -28.68 -21.21 -9.24
N LYS A 59 -29.27 -20.28 -9.98
CA LYS A 59 -29.31 -18.85 -9.58
C LYS A 59 -30.09 -18.64 -8.28
N ALA A 60 -31.18 -19.36 -8.07
CA ALA A 60 -31.98 -19.26 -6.85
C ALA A 60 -31.15 -19.58 -5.58
N HIS A 61 -30.15 -20.44 -5.70
CA HIS A 61 -29.31 -20.90 -4.62
C HIS A 61 -27.84 -20.40 -4.73
N ALA A 62 -27.61 -19.28 -5.41
CA ALA A 62 -26.25 -18.74 -5.60
C ALA A 62 -25.61 -18.23 -4.30
N GLU A 63 -26.39 -17.76 -3.35
CA GLU A 63 -25.91 -17.05 -2.17
C GLU A 63 -26.09 -17.84 -0.85
N ASP A 64 -26.96 -18.81 -0.78
CA ASP A 64 -27.29 -19.60 0.42
C ASP A 64 -26.47 -20.89 0.52
N ILE A 65 -25.21 -20.77 0.86
CA ILE A 65 -24.29 -21.91 0.99
C ILE A 65 -24.71 -22.86 2.12
N ASN A 66 -24.94 -24.13 1.80
CA ASN A 66 -25.16 -25.16 2.82
C ASN A 66 -23.85 -25.74 3.31
N TYR A 67 -23.25 -25.07 4.29
CA TYR A 67 -21.96 -25.45 4.87
C TYR A 67 -22.00 -26.81 5.58
N GLU A 68 -23.11 -27.13 6.26
CA GLU A 68 -23.25 -28.38 7.00
C GLU A 68 -23.13 -29.59 6.07
N VAL A 69 -23.93 -29.60 4.99
CA VAL A 69 -23.90 -30.66 3.99
C VAL A 69 -22.54 -30.76 3.30
N ALA A 70 -21.92 -29.63 2.98
CA ALA A 70 -20.59 -29.61 2.37
C ALA A 70 -19.53 -30.21 3.31
N GLN A 71 -19.50 -29.81 4.57
CA GLN A 71 -18.54 -30.30 5.57
C GLN A 71 -18.72 -31.79 5.85
N GLU A 72 -19.96 -32.27 6.02
CA GLU A 72 -20.22 -33.71 6.22
C GLU A 72 -19.77 -34.52 4.99
N ARG A 73 -20.01 -34.01 3.78
CA ARG A 73 -19.55 -34.67 2.56
C ARG A 73 -18.04 -34.71 2.47
N GLU A 74 -17.37 -33.61 2.84
CA GLU A 74 -15.90 -33.50 2.79
C GLU A 74 -15.21 -34.49 3.74
N LYS A 75 -15.77 -34.76 4.90
CA LYS A 75 -15.27 -35.79 5.82
C LYS A 75 -15.20 -37.18 5.15
N ILE A 76 -16.11 -37.45 4.20
CA ILE A 76 -16.20 -38.72 3.49
C ILE A 76 -15.26 -38.75 2.30
N VAL A 77 -15.37 -37.73 1.41
CA VAL A 77 -14.68 -37.76 0.10
C VAL A 77 -13.31 -37.09 0.10
N ARG A 78 -12.95 -36.36 1.17
CA ARG A 78 -11.67 -35.66 1.33
C ARG A 78 -11.34 -34.70 0.18
N HIS A 79 -12.36 -34.04 -0.36
CA HIS A 79 -12.23 -33.16 -1.50
C HIS A 79 -13.24 -31.99 -1.41
N ASP A 80 -12.75 -30.78 -1.20
CA ASP A 80 -13.55 -29.57 -0.96
C ASP A 80 -14.48 -29.22 -2.13
N VAL A 81 -13.95 -29.15 -3.36
CA VAL A 81 -14.76 -28.78 -4.53
C VAL A 81 -15.88 -29.78 -4.77
N MET A 82 -15.60 -31.09 -4.73
CA MET A 82 -16.61 -32.12 -4.92
C MET A 82 -17.65 -32.14 -3.80
N SER A 83 -17.28 -31.75 -2.60
CA SER A 83 -18.20 -31.58 -1.47
C SER A 83 -19.18 -30.43 -1.69
N HIS A 84 -18.69 -29.32 -2.22
CA HIS A 84 -19.54 -28.17 -2.59
C HIS A 84 -20.38 -28.42 -3.83
N VAL A 85 -19.90 -29.19 -4.84
CA VAL A 85 -20.72 -29.67 -5.97
C VAL A 85 -21.89 -30.51 -5.46
N TYR A 86 -21.62 -31.43 -4.52
CA TYR A 86 -22.63 -32.25 -3.89
C TYR A 86 -23.64 -31.40 -3.12
N ALA A 87 -23.20 -30.52 -2.26
CA ALA A 87 -24.07 -29.66 -1.45
C ALA A 87 -24.95 -28.76 -2.33
N TYR A 88 -24.40 -28.23 -3.42
CA TYR A 88 -25.16 -27.44 -4.39
C TYR A 88 -26.18 -28.30 -5.11
N GLY A 89 -25.82 -29.54 -5.51
CA GLY A 89 -26.76 -30.50 -6.14
C GLY A 89 -27.89 -30.94 -5.22
N VAL A 90 -27.70 -30.98 -3.90
CA VAL A 90 -28.79 -31.25 -2.94
C VAL A 90 -29.82 -30.11 -2.95
N GLN A 91 -29.38 -28.87 -3.07
CA GLN A 91 -30.28 -27.72 -3.20
C GLN A 91 -30.89 -27.57 -4.59
N CYS A 92 -30.22 -28.11 -5.63
CA CYS A 92 -30.58 -27.96 -7.03
C CYS A 92 -30.75 -29.34 -7.68
N PRO A 93 -31.81 -30.12 -7.31
CA PRO A 93 -31.96 -31.52 -7.77
C PRO A 93 -32.09 -31.65 -9.28
N ASN A 94 -32.72 -30.69 -9.98
CA ASN A 94 -32.86 -30.72 -11.45
C ASN A 94 -31.58 -30.35 -12.17
N ALA A 95 -30.74 -29.47 -11.55
CA ALA A 95 -29.51 -29.01 -12.13
C ALA A 95 -28.28 -29.84 -11.70
N LYS A 96 -28.39 -30.75 -10.74
CA LYS A 96 -27.23 -31.47 -10.16
C LYS A 96 -26.34 -32.16 -11.18
N GLY A 97 -26.88 -32.58 -12.32
CA GLY A 97 -26.16 -33.28 -13.38
C GLY A 97 -25.28 -32.36 -14.26
N ILE A 98 -25.50 -31.06 -14.21
CA ILE A 98 -24.78 -30.08 -15.03
C ILE A 98 -23.81 -29.22 -14.21
N ILE A 99 -23.83 -29.32 -12.88
CA ILE A 99 -22.88 -28.59 -12.04
C ILE A 99 -21.47 -29.10 -12.31
N HIS A 100 -20.56 -28.17 -12.65
CA HIS A 100 -19.17 -28.52 -12.91
C HIS A 100 -18.93 -29.37 -14.16
N LEU A 101 -19.80 -29.31 -15.14
CA LEU A 101 -19.73 -30.12 -16.37
C LEU A 101 -18.42 -29.79 -17.13
N GLY A 102 -17.64 -30.81 -17.48
CA GLY A 102 -16.36 -30.67 -18.18
C GLY A 102 -15.21 -30.01 -17.39
N ALA A 103 -15.52 -29.43 -16.23
CA ALA A 103 -14.55 -28.67 -15.44
C ALA A 103 -13.72 -29.55 -14.47
N THR A 104 -12.63 -29.00 -13.99
CA THR A 104 -11.82 -29.54 -12.89
C THR A 104 -11.83 -28.57 -11.70
N SER A 105 -11.35 -29.01 -10.55
CA SER A 105 -11.36 -28.22 -9.32
C SER A 105 -10.73 -26.84 -9.47
N CYS A 106 -9.67 -26.71 -10.27
CA CYS A 106 -9.01 -25.42 -10.52
C CYS A 106 -9.87 -24.44 -11.33
N TYR A 107 -10.92 -24.89 -12.00
CA TYR A 107 -11.87 -23.98 -12.63
C TYR A 107 -12.48 -23.00 -11.60
N VAL A 108 -13.03 -23.52 -10.52
CA VAL A 108 -13.58 -22.65 -9.48
C VAL A 108 -12.49 -22.10 -8.56
N GLY A 109 -11.51 -22.90 -8.18
CA GLY A 109 -10.45 -22.49 -7.25
C GLY A 109 -9.63 -21.34 -7.81
N ASP A 110 -9.03 -21.54 -8.97
CA ASP A 110 -8.08 -20.58 -9.56
C ASP A 110 -8.76 -19.32 -10.11
N ASN A 111 -9.93 -19.47 -10.77
CA ASN A 111 -10.68 -18.28 -11.19
C ASN A 111 -11.13 -17.44 -9.99
N THR A 112 -11.55 -18.07 -8.90
CA THR A 112 -11.91 -17.37 -7.66
C THR A 112 -10.71 -16.66 -7.03
N ASP A 113 -9.56 -17.28 -6.98
CA ASP A 113 -8.35 -16.65 -6.43
C ASP A 113 -7.99 -15.37 -7.20
N ILE A 114 -8.06 -15.39 -8.53
CA ILE A 114 -7.85 -14.18 -9.36
C ILE A 114 -8.89 -13.11 -9.05
N ILE A 115 -10.17 -13.47 -8.93
CA ILE A 115 -11.25 -12.53 -8.63
C ILE A 115 -11.04 -11.89 -7.27
N ILE A 116 -10.74 -12.67 -6.24
CA ILE A 116 -10.52 -12.21 -4.87
C ILE A 116 -9.29 -11.29 -4.81
N MET A 117 -8.16 -11.69 -5.39
CA MET A 117 -6.96 -10.83 -5.44
C MET A 117 -7.23 -9.51 -6.17
N THR A 118 -7.98 -9.56 -7.27
CA THR A 118 -8.34 -8.36 -8.03
C THR A 118 -9.25 -7.42 -7.21
N GLU A 119 -10.25 -7.96 -6.52
CA GLU A 119 -11.13 -7.17 -5.65
C GLU A 119 -10.37 -6.62 -4.45
N GLY A 120 -9.51 -7.42 -3.82
CA GLY A 120 -8.63 -6.98 -2.74
C GLY A 120 -7.72 -5.83 -3.18
N LEU A 121 -7.12 -5.93 -4.37
CA LEU A 121 -6.25 -4.88 -4.90
C LEU A 121 -7.02 -3.59 -5.25
N LYS A 122 -8.28 -3.69 -5.68
CA LYS A 122 -9.15 -2.51 -5.85
C LYS A 122 -9.42 -1.80 -4.52
N LEU A 123 -9.66 -2.56 -3.45
CA LEU A 123 -9.83 -1.98 -2.12
C LEU A 123 -8.53 -1.32 -1.63
N ILE A 124 -7.38 -1.95 -1.82
CA ILE A 124 -6.05 -1.39 -1.53
C ILE A 124 -5.84 -0.08 -2.32
N ARG A 125 -6.16 -0.05 -3.62
CA ARG A 125 -6.09 1.17 -4.43
C ARG A 125 -6.91 2.31 -3.81
N ASN A 126 -8.15 2.05 -3.41
CA ASN A 126 -9.01 3.08 -2.84
C ASN A 126 -8.45 3.64 -1.52
N LYS A 127 -7.89 2.78 -0.67
CA LYS A 127 -7.21 3.22 0.56
C LYS A 127 -5.94 4.03 0.26
N LEU A 128 -5.17 3.61 -0.75
CA LEU A 128 -3.99 4.35 -1.20
C LEU A 128 -4.36 5.77 -1.67
N ILE A 129 -5.45 5.91 -2.43
CA ILE A 129 -5.99 7.22 -2.83
C ILE A 129 -6.37 8.08 -1.60
N THR A 130 -6.93 7.47 -0.56
CA THR A 130 -7.25 8.17 0.69
C THR A 130 -5.98 8.71 1.36
N VAL A 131 -4.92 7.90 1.44
CA VAL A 131 -3.62 8.34 1.99
C VAL A 131 -3.04 9.50 1.17
N ILE A 132 -3.02 9.37 -0.16
CA ILE A 132 -2.55 10.43 -1.07
C ILE A 132 -3.32 11.72 -0.84
N ARG A 133 -4.65 11.65 -0.72
CA ARG A 133 -5.52 12.81 -0.47
C ARG A 133 -5.19 13.49 0.87
N ASN A 134 -4.97 12.72 1.93
CA ASN A 134 -4.66 13.27 3.25
C ASN A 134 -3.27 13.91 3.27
N LEU A 135 -2.26 13.25 2.73
CA LEU A 135 -0.91 13.81 2.64
C LEU A 135 -0.82 15.02 1.72
N SER A 136 -1.62 15.08 0.65
CA SER A 136 -1.63 16.24 -0.24
C SER A 136 -2.14 17.50 0.45
N LYS A 137 -3.17 17.37 1.30
CA LYS A 137 -3.66 18.48 2.15
C LYS A 137 -2.57 18.93 3.12
N PHE A 138 -1.90 18.00 3.78
CA PHE A 138 -0.80 18.30 4.68
C PHE A 138 0.36 18.98 3.93
N ALA A 139 0.75 18.51 2.77
CA ALA A 139 1.79 19.11 1.96
C ALA A 139 1.45 20.54 1.54
N ASP A 140 0.20 20.80 1.13
CA ASP A 140 -0.28 22.13 0.76
C ASP A 140 -0.33 23.10 1.95
N GLU A 141 -0.83 22.65 3.10
CA GLU A 141 -0.89 23.44 4.32
C GLU A 141 0.50 23.92 4.78
N TYR A 142 1.51 23.04 4.72
CA TYR A 142 2.85 23.33 5.23
C TYR A 142 3.89 23.58 4.13
N LYS A 143 3.47 23.86 2.89
CA LYS A 143 4.38 24.08 1.75
C LYS A 143 5.36 25.23 1.94
N ALA A 144 4.99 26.24 2.74
CA ALA A 144 5.82 27.41 3.01
C ALA A 144 6.52 27.40 4.39
N LEU A 145 6.29 26.39 5.23
CA LEU A 145 6.91 26.31 6.57
C LEU A 145 8.34 25.78 6.46
N PRO A 146 9.38 26.63 6.67
CA PRO A 146 10.76 26.20 6.66
C PRO A 146 11.04 25.18 7.75
N THR A 147 11.82 24.17 7.44
CA THR A 147 12.34 23.18 8.40
C THR A 147 13.76 22.78 8.03
N LEU A 148 14.51 22.32 9.01
CA LEU A 148 15.85 21.82 8.79
C LEU A 148 15.79 20.51 8.01
N ALA A 149 16.49 20.41 6.88
CA ALA A 149 16.67 19.15 6.20
C ALA A 149 17.85 18.36 6.81
N PHE A 150 17.84 17.06 6.58
CA PHE A 150 18.89 16.16 7.05
C PHE A 150 19.41 15.31 5.91
N THR A 151 20.72 15.27 5.75
CA THR A 151 21.44 14.28 4.96
C THR A 151 22.37 13.50 5.87
N HIS A 152 22.44 12.18 5.73
CA HIS A 152 23.17 11.32 6.68
C HIS A 152 22.73 11.53 8.15
N PHE A 153 21.48 11.96 8.32
CA PHE A 153 20.89 12.38 9.59
C PHE A 153 21.66 13.54 10.27
N GLN A 154 22.44 14.30 9.51
CA GLN A 154 23.08 15.53 9.95
C GLN A 154 22.35 16.75 9.39
N PRO A 155 22.33 17.88 10.12
CA PRO A 155 21.76 19.13 9.63
C PRO A 155 22.32 19.51 8.26
N ALA A 156 21.41 19.84 7.34
CA ALA A 156 21.72 20.29 5.99
C ALA A 156 20.92 21.57 5.68
N GLN A 157 20.97 22.04 4.45
CA GLN A 157 20.22 23.22 4.04
C GLN A 157 18.71 23.06 4.34
N PRO A 158 18.02 24.15 4.70
CA PRO A 158 16.58 24.13 4.93
C PRO A 158 15.77 23.66 3.74
N THR A 159 14.66 23.03 4.03
CA THR A 159 13.55 22.70 3.12
C THR A 159 12.26 23.24 3.71
N THR A 160 11.10 22.79 3.23
CA THR A 160 9.82 23.02 3.92
C THR A 160 9.20 21.71 4.38
N VAL A 161 8.33 21.78 5.38
CA VAL A 161 7.56 20.62 5.88
C VAL A 161 6.73 20.01 4.76
N GLY A 162 6.04 20.85 3.96
CA GLY A 162 5.26 20.39 2.81
C GLY A 162 6.13 19.74 1.73
N LYS A 163 7.32 20.30 1.43
CA LYS A 163 8.25 19.69 0.47
C LYS A 163 8.71 18.30 0.92
N ARG A 164 8.95 18.11 2.21
CA ARG A 164 9.27 16.79 2.76
C ARG A 164 8.13 15.80 2.50
N ALA A 165 6.87 16.22 2.68
CA ALA A 165 5.71 15.37 2.43
C ALA A 165 5.55 14.98 0.95
N THR A 166 6.02 15.80 0.00
CA THR A 166 6.00 15.41 -1.41
C THR A 166 6.90 14.21 -1.72
N LEU A 167 7.91 13.94 -0.92
CA LEU A 167 8.75 12.74 -1.08
C LEU A 167 7.95 11.47 -0.78
N TRP A 168 7.13 11.48 0.27
CA TRP A 168 6.22 10.38 0.59
C TRP A 168 5.13 10.22 -0.46
N LEU A 169 4.56 11.33 -0.92
CA LEU A 169 3.53 11.34 -1.97
C LEU A 169 4.05 10.76 -3.29
N GLN A 170 5.29 11.06 -3.67
CA GLN A 170 5.88 10.54 -4.90
C GLN A 170 6.01 9.02 -4.87
N GLU A 171 6.44 8.45 -3.74
CA GLU A 171 6.52 6.99 -3.57
C GLU A 171 5.12 6.34 -3.68
N LEU A 172 4.09 6.95 -3.07
CA LEU A 172 2.72 6.47 -3.19
C LEU A 172 2.14 6.58 -4.60
N LEU A 173 2.57 7.55 -5.42
CA LEU A 173 2.18 7.60 -6.84
C LEU A 173 2.80 6.45 -7.62
N MET A 174 4.06 6.09 -7.35
CA MET A 174 4.71 4.91 -7.96
C MET A 174 3.96 3.63 -7.58
N ASP A 175 3.59 3.49 -6.31
CA ASP A 175 2.77 2.35 -5.84
C ASP A 175 1.40 2.30 -6.54
N LEU A 176 0.76 3.46 -6.75
CA LEU A 176 -0.52 3.53 -7.44
C LEU A 176 -0.40 3.10 -8.92
N GLU A 177 0.67 3.50 -9.60
CA GLU A 177 0.97 3.07 -10.97
C GLU A 177 1.10 1.55 -11.05
N ASP A 178 1.83 0.94 -10.12
CA ASP A 178 2.00 -0.51 -10.06
C ASP A 178 0.67 -1.23 -9.79
N VAL A 179 -0.15 -0.71 -8.87
CA VAL A 179 -1.50 -1.23 -8.61
C VAL A 179 -2.38 -1.17 -9.85
N GLU A 180 -2.41 -0.04 -10.55
CA GLU A 180 -3.21 0.14 -11.77
C GLU A 180 -2.73 -0.77 -12.90
N TYR A 181 -1.41 -0.87 -13.06
CA TYR A 181 -0.82 -1.76 -14.04
C TYR A 181 -1.21 -3.22 -13.78
N GLN A 182 -1.13 -3.69 -12.53
CA GLN A 182 -1.54 -5.04 -12.18
C GLN A 182 -3.04 -5.28 -12.42
N LEU A 183 -3.90 -4.33 -12.05
CA LEU A 183 -5.34 -4.40 -12.31
C LEU A 183 -5.67 -4.41 -13.80
N SER A 184 -4.93 -3.65 -14.62
CA SER A 184 -5.13 -3.57 -16.07
C SER A 184 -4.88 -4.89 -16.79
N LYS A 185 -4.08 -5.77 -16.20
CA LYS A 185 -3.70 -7.09 -16.75
C LYS A 185 -4.59 -8.24 -16.27
N ALA A 186 -5.60 -7.97 -15.45
CA ALA A 186 -6.44 -9.00 -14.86
C ALA A 186 -7.12 -9.85 -15.94
N LYS A 187 -6.85 -11.15 -15.89
CA LYS A 187 -7.43 -12.18 -16.77
C LYS A 187 -7.80 -13.38 -15.92
N LEU A 188 -8.90 -14.06 -16.26
CA LEU A 188 -9.26 -15.32 -15.64
C LEU A 188 -8.41 -16.49 -16.17
N LEU A 189 -8.36 -17.58 -15.41
CA LEU A 189 -7.87 -18.86 -15.92
C LEU A 189 -8.74 -19.31 -17.10
N GLY A 190 -10.06 -19.26 -16.93
CA GLY A 190 -11.05 -19.78 -17.86
C GLY A 190 -11.33 -21.26 -17.62
N SER A 191 -11.87 -21.92 -18.64
CA SER A 191 -12.25 -23.34 -18.68
C SER A 191 -11.14 -24.17 -19.34
N LYS A 192 -10.05 -24.42 -18.64
CA LYS A 192 -8.85 -25.06 -19.23
C LYS A 192 -8.80 -26.58 -19.10
N GLY A 193 -9.48 -27.15 -18.12
CA GLY A 193 -9.49 -28.60 -17.91
C GLY A 193 -8.25 -29.12 -17.17
N THR A 194 -8.09 -30.43 -17.17
CA THR A 194 -7.12 -31.16 -16.33
C THR A 194 -5.66 -30.77 -16.57
N THR A 195 -5.29 -30.50 -17.80
CA THR A 195 -3.91 -30.20 -18.20
C THR A 195 -3.79 -28.91 -19.02
N GLY A 196 -4.85 -28.11 -19.06
CA GLY A 196 -4.88 -26.86 -19.82
C GLY A 196 -5.24 -27.00 -21.29
N THR A 197 -5.55 -28.21 -21.75
CA THR A 197 -5.81 -28.53 -23.18
C THR A 197 -7.28 -28.37 -23.58
N GLN A 198 -8.19 -28.14 -22.64
CA GLN A 198 -9.64 -28.11 -22.85
C GLN A 198 -10.21 -29.43 -23.40
N ALA A 199 -9.53 -30.57 -23.22
CA ALA A 199 -9.90 -31.85 -23.84
C ALA A 199 -11.35 -32.27 -23.54
N SER A 200 -11.81 -32.17 -22.28
CA SER A 200 -13.18 -32.51 -21.90
C SER A 200 -14.21 -31.57 -22.54
N PHE A 201 -13.91 -30.29 -22.66
CA PHE A 201 -14.79 -29.33 -23.34
C PHE A 201 -14.83 -29.56 -24.86
N LEU A 202 -13.67 -29.88 -25.44
CA LEU A 202 -13.61 -30.24 -26.88
C LEU A 202 -14.46 -31.46 -27.19
N GLU A 203 -14.46 -32.47 -26.32
CA GLU A 203 -15.31 -33.63 -26.42
C GLU A 203 -16.81 -33.27 -26.28
N LEU A 204 -17.17 -32.44 -25.28
CA LEU A 204 -18.56 -31.95 -25.10
C LEU A 204 -19.10 -31.18 -26.32
N PHE A 205 -18.21 -30.51 -27.06
CA PHE A 205 -18.54 -29.75 -28.27
C PHE A 205 -18.25 -30.52 -29.57
N ASP A 206 -18.18 -31.87 -29.55
CA ASP A 206 -17.98 -32.71 -30.72
C ASP A 206 -16.79 -32.30 -31.60
N GLY A 207 -15.68 -31.84 -30.96
CA GLY A 207 -14.46 -31.41 -31.64
C GLY A 207 -14.46 -29.97 -32.15
N ASP A 208 -15.45 -29.15 -31.79
CA ASP A 208 -15.53 -27.75 -32.20
C ASP A 208 -14.58 -26.85 -31.40
N HIS A 209 -13.42 -26.54 -31.97
CA HIS A 209 -12.40 -25.68 -31.36
C HIS A 209 -12.86 -24.24 -31.13
N GLU A 210 -13.73 -23.69 -32.00
CA GLU A 210 -14.20 -22.31 -31.84
C GLU A 210 -15.18 -22.20 -30.67
N LYS A 211 -16.02 -23.21 -30.43
CA LYS A 211 -16.87 -23.26 -29.22
C LYS A 211 -16.02 -23.28 -27.94
N CYS A 212 -14.91 -24.01 -27.90
CA CYS A 212 -13.99 -24.01 -26.76
C CYS A 212 -13.38 -22.63 -26.50
N LYS A 213 -12.98 -21.91 -27.55
CA LYS A 213 -12.49 -20.52 -27.42
C LYS A 213 -13.60 -19.57 -26.97
N MET A 214 -14.79 -19.74 -27.49
CA MET A 214 -15.95 -18.93 -27.12
C MET A 214 -16.39 -19.17 -25.69
N LEU A 215 -16.24 -20.40 -25.17
CA LEU A 215 -16.53 -20.72 -23.77
C LEU A 215 -15.71 -19.85 -22.82
N ASP A 216 -14.39 -19.76 -23.02
CA ASP A 216 -13.51 -18.90 -22.22
C ASP A 216 -13.94 -17.42 -22.28
N ARG A 217 -14.27 -16.91 -23.48
CA ARG A 217 -14.71 -15.52 -23.65
C ARG A 217 -16.01 -15.24 -22.91
N LYS A 218 -17.01 -16.13 -23.05
CA LYS A 218 -18.32 -15.98 -22.39
C LYS A 218 -18.19 -16.03 -20.86
N ILE A 219 -17.37 -16.94 -20.32
CA ILE A 219 -17.12 -17.01 -18.89
C ILE A 219 -16.45 -15.72 -18.41
N ALA A 220 -15.40 -15.23 -19.10
CA ALA A 220 -14.76 -13.98 -18.75
C ALA A 220 -15.75 -12.82 -18.73
N GLU A 221 -16.54 -12.66 -19.78
CA GLU A 221 -17.54 -11.61 -19.92
C GLU A 221 -18.58 -11.64 -18.79
N LYS A 222 -19.16 -12.84 -18.51
CA LYS A 222 -20.15 -13.03 -17.43
C LYS A 222 -19.58 -12.72 -16.05
N MET A 223 -18.29 -12.93 -15.85
CA MET A 223 -17.57 -12.61 -14.61
C MET A 223 -17.00 -11.19 -14.57
N GLY A 224 -17.23 -10.37 -15.61
CA GLY A 224 -16.79 -8.98 -15.69
C GLY A 224 -15.31 -8.79 -16.05
N TYR A 225 -14.71 -9.78 -16.73
CA TYR A 225 -13.33 -9.75 -17.19
C TYR A 225 -13.25 -9.64 -18.71
N LYS A 226 -12.17 -9.02 -19.20
CA LYS A 226 -11.96 -8.81 -20.64
C LYS A 226 -11.50 -10.08 -21.38
N ALA A 227 -10.82 -10.99 -20.68
CA ALA A 227 -10.23 -12.18 -21.29
C ALA A 227 -9.86 -13.24 -20.24
N CYS A 228 -9.61 -14.45 -20.73
CA CYS A 228 -8.87 -15.51 -20.03
C CYS A 228 -7.42 -15.56 -20.51
N PHE A 229 -6.55 -16.22 -19.73
CA PHE A 229 -5.21 -16.56 -20.20
C PHE A 229 -5.29 -17.42 -21.46
N PRO A 230 -4.48 -17.16 -22.49
CA PRO A 230 -4.56 -17.90 -23.74
C PRO A 230 -4.07 -19.35 -23.56
N VAL A 231 -3.11 -19.58 -22.70
CA VAL A 231 -2.55 -20.89 -22.35
C VAL A 231 -2.34 -21.02 -20.85
N SER A 232 -2.46 -22.23 -20.34
CA SER A 232 -2.14 -22.57 -18.94
C SER A 232 -1.91 -24.08 -18.83
N GLY A 233 -1.44 -24.52 -17.69
CA GLY A 233 -1.63 -25.92 -17.26
C GLY A 233 -3.04 -26.10 -16.67
N GLN A 234 -3.16 -26.95 -15.65
CA GLN A 234 -4.41 -27.07 -14.89
C GLN A 234 -4.71 -25.77 -14.11
N THR A 235 -3.67 -25.04 -13.73
CA THR A 235 -3.71 -23.79 -12.96
C THR A 235 -3.23 -22.60 -13.79
N TYR A 236 -3.58 -21.37 -13.38
CA TYR A 236 -2.82 -20.22 -13.86
C TYR A 236 -1.38 -20.27 -13.34
N SER A 237 -0.46 -19.60 -14.03
CA SER A 237 0.93 -19.50 -13.57
C SER A 237 1.00 -18.85 -12.19
N ARG A 238 1.58 -19.52 -11.20
CA ARG A 238 1.77 -18.97 -9.84
C ARG A 238 2.65 -17.71 -9.80
N LYS A 239 3.28 -17.38 -10.94
CA LYS A 239 3.92 -16.08 -11.13
C LYS A 239 2.96 -14.90 -10.95
N LEU A 240 1.66 -15.10 -11.21
CA LEU A 240 0.64 -14.10 -10.96
C LEU A 240 0.54 -13.76 -9.46
N ASP A 241 0.58 -14.76 -8.58
CA ASP A 241 0.59 -14.55 -7.13
C ASP A 241 1.80 -13.71 -6.71
N SER A 242 2.99 -14.02 -7.25
CA SER A 242 4.20 -13.21 -7.02
C SER A 242 4.04 -11.76 -7.48
N GLN A 243 3.36 -11.52 -8.59
CA GLN A 243 3.12 -10.16 -9.09
C GLN A 243 2.21 -9.37 -8.15
N PHE A 244 1.13 -9.97 -7.62
CA PHE A 244 0.30 -9.32 -6.61
C PHE A 244 1.09 -9.05 -5.32
N LEU A 245 1.83 -10.03 -4.83
CA LEU A 245 2.66 -9.88 -3.62
C LEU A 245 3.74 -8.80 -3.79
N ASN A 246 4.33 -8.65 -4.97
CA ASN A 246 5.30 -7.58 -5.26
C ASN A 246 4.68 -6.19 -5.15
N VAL A 247 3.48 -6.00 -5.70
CA VAL A 247 2.75 -4.72 -5.58
C VAL A 247 2.47 -4.41 -4.10
N LEU A 248 2.01 -5.39 -3.34
CA LEU A 248 1.76 -5.23 -1.91
C LEU A 248 3.05 -4.92 -1.12
N ALA A 249 4.16 -5.56 -1.47
CA ALA A 249 5.46 -5.29 -0.86
C ALA A 249 5.99 -3.88 -1.21
N GLY A 250 5.73 -3.38 -2.41
CA GLY A 250 6.04 -1.99 -2.80
C GLY A 250 5.33 -0.99 -1.89
N ILE A 251 4.03 -1.12 -1.72
CA ILE A 251 3.24 -0.28 -0.80
C ILE A 251 3.78 -0.38 0.63
N ALA A 252 4.14 -1.58 1.09
CA ALA A 252 4.71 -1.78 2.42
C ALA A 252 6.07 -1.06 2.59
N GLN A 253 6.91 -1.01 1.54
CA GLN A 253 8.17 -0.25 1.55
C GLN A 253 7.92 1.24 1.77
N SER A 254 7.03 1.84 0.96
CA SER A 254 6.68 3.26 1.06
C SER A 254 6.10 3.61 2.43
N ALA A 255 5.21 2.76 2.95
CA ALA A 255 4.65 2.93 4.28
C ALA A 255 5.70 2.81 5.40
N ALA A 256 6.64 1.87 5.29
CA ALA A 256 7.74 1.71 6.24
C ALA A 256 8.64 2.94 6.25
N LYS A 257 8.97 3.48 5.08
CA LYS A 257 9.79 4.70 4.94
C LYS A 257 9.10 5.90 5.60
N PHE A 258 7.83 6.15 5.30
CA PHE A 258 7.04 7.18 5.95
C PHE A 258 7.04 7.02 7.47
N SER A 259 6.76 5.81 7.96
CA SER A 259 6.68 5.54 9.40
C SER A 259 8.00 5.79 10.13
N ASN A 260 9.12 5.49 9.50
CA ASN A 260 10.45 5.79 10.04
C ASN A 260 10.68 7.30 10.11
N ASP A 261 10.33 8.05 9.07
CA ASP A 261 10.47 9.51 9.06
C ASP A 261 9.63 10.15 10.18
N ILE A 262 8.37 9.72 10.36
CA ILE A 262 7.51 10.23 11.44
C ILE A 262 8.09 9.93 12.82
N ARG A 263 8.61 8.72 13.05
CA ARG A 263 9.25 8.35 14.32
C ARG A 263 10.47 9.21 14.62
N LEU A 264 11.29 9.51 13.61
CA LEU A 264 12.45 10.41 13.74
C LEU A 264 12.01 11.86 13.98
N LEU A 265 10.99 12.34 13.24
CA LEU A 265 10.46 13.69 13.44
C LEU A 265 9.81 13.87 14.82
N GLN A 266 9.14 12.84 15.32
CA GLN A 266 8.56 12.84 16.67
C GLN A 266 9.66 12.81 17.76
N HIS A 267 10.76 12.08 17.55
CA HIS A 267 11.94 12.17 18.40
C HIS A 267 12.51 13.61 18.46
N LEU A 268 12.54 14.29 17.31
CA LEU A 268 12.92 15.69 17.20
C LEU A 268 11.88 16.67 17.77
N LYS A 269 10.68 16.18 18.12
CA LYS A 269 9.54 16.99 18.59
C LYS A 269 9.05 18.01 17.56
N GLU A 270 9.27 17.75 16.28
CA GLU A 270 8.89 18.64 15.19
C GLU A 270 7.54 18.31 14.59
N VAL A 271 7.27 16.99 14.39
CA VAL A 271 6.01 16.47 13.90
C VAL A 271 5.67 15.20 14.68
N GLU A 272 4.42 15.06 15.09
CA GLU A 272 3.91 13.90 15.82
C GLU A 272 2.73 13.26 15.09
N GLU A 273 2.54 11.93 15.26
CA GLU A 273 1.30 11.27 14.87
C GLU A 273 0.13 11.73 15.76
N PRO A 274 -1.13 11.59 15.30
CA PRO A 274 -2.30 11.99 16.08
C PRO A 274 -2.40 11.18 17.38
N PHE A 275 -2.87 11.85 18.42
CA PHE A 275 -3.04 11.27 19.74
C PHE A 275 -4.48 11.52 20.23
N GLU A 276 -5.21 10.44 20.52
CA GLU A 276 -6.60 10.53 20.96
C GLU A 276 -6.72 11.11 22.38
N LYS A 277 -7.81 11.84 22.64
CA LYS A 277 -8.03 12.53 23.93
C LYS A 277 -7.87 11.61 25.16
N ASN A 278 -8.29 10.36 25.03
CA ASN A 278 -8.28 9.37 26.11
C ASN A 278 -7.19 8.29 25.92
N GLN A 279 -6.30 8.47 24.94
CA GLN A 279 -5.23 7.52 24.68
C GLN A 279 -4.16 7.60 25.76
N ILE A 280 -3.65 6.45 26.20
CA ILE A 280 -2.53 6.34 27.13
C ILE A 280 -1.28 6.00 26.31
N GLY A 281 -0.33 6.93 26.28
CA GLY A 281 0.93 6.75 25.54
C GLY A 281 1.99 5.96 26.30
N SER A 282 1.92 5.95 27.64
CA SER A 282 2.85 5.23 28.49
C SER A 282 2.22 4.91 29.84
N SER A 283 2.42 3.69 30.34
CA SER A 283 1.95 3.26 31.67
C SER A 283 2.72 3.90 32.82
N ALA A 284 3.94 4.37 32.59
CA ALA A 284 4.85 4.93 33.62
C ALA A 284 4.98 6.45 33.55
N MET A 285 4.95 7.04 32.36
CA MET A 285 5.14 8.49 32.16
C MET A 285 3.94 9.06 31.43
N ALA A 286 3.02 9.69 32.17
CA ALA A 286 1.69 10.10 31.68
C ALA A 286 1.72 11.06 30.47
N TYR A 287 2.74 11.94 30.35
CA TYR A 287 2.85 12.90 29.25
C TYR A 287 3.50 12.31 27.97
N LYS A 288 4.11 11.11 28.08
CA LYS A 288 4.90 10.51 26.99
C LYS A 288 3.95 10.03 25.87
N ARG A 289 4.14 10.57 24.69
CA ARG A 289 3.43 10.16 23.48
C ARG A 289 4.34 9.30 22.63
N ASN A 290 4.03 8.02 22.51
CA ASN A 290 4.78 7.09 21.68
C ASN A 290 4.17 7.04 20.27
N PRO A 291 4.98 6.96 19.19
CA PRO A 291 4.49 6.84 17.82
C PRO A 291 4.02 5.41 17.52
N MET A 292 3.03 4.92 18.29
CA MET A 292 2.62 3.51 18.25
C MET A 292 2.00 3.09 16.93
N ARG A 293 1.29 4.00 16.25
CA ARG A 293 0.69 3.74 14.93
C ARG A 293 1.79 3.61 13.87
N SER A 294 2.75 4.52 13.87
CA SER A 294 3.92 4.44 12.99
C SER A 294 4.78 3.21 13.27
N GLU A 295 4.96 2.81 14.52
CA GLU A 295 5.65 1.57 14.88
C GLU A 295 4.94 0.32 14.35
N ARG A 296 3.60 0.30 14.37
CA ARG A 296 2.79 -0.79 13.79
C ARG A 296 2.88 -0.82 12.28
N ILE A 297 2.81 0.33 11.61
CA ILE A 297 3.04 0.41 10.16
C ILE A 297 4.39 -0.24 9.82
N GLY A 298 5.47 0.17 10.48
CA GLY A 298 6.79 -0.40 10.23
C GLY A 298 6.90 -1.89 10.52
N SER A 299 6.23 -2.39 11.57
CA SER A 299 6.27 -3.81 11.91
C SER A 299 5.47 -4.69 10.95
N LEU A 300 4.26 -4.28 10.57
CA LEU A 300 3.45 -4.97 9.56
C LEU A 300 4.10 -4.94 8.19
N SER A 301 4.75 -3.83 7.83
CA SER A 301 5.48 -3.70 6.57
C SER A 301 6.61 -4.71 6.43
N ARG A 302 7.38 -4.95 7.51
CA ARG A 302 8.43 -5.99 7.50
C ARG A 302 7.86 -7.37 7.24
N TYR A 303 6.69 -7.68 7.82
CA TYR A 303 6.01 -8.94 7.58
C TYR A 303 5.69 -9.12 6.09
N VAL A 304 5.07 -8.13 5.45
CA VAL A 304 4.72 -8.17 4.03
C VAL A 304 5.95 -8.28 3.13
N MET A 305 7.01 -7.50 3.41
CA MET A 305 8.25 -7.54 2.62
C MET A 305 8.97 -8.89 2.68
N VAL A 306 8.85 -9.63 3.78
CA VAL A 306 9.40 -10.99 3.88
C VAL A 306 8.46 -12.01 3.25
N ASP A 307 7.14 -11.83 3.40
CA ASP A 307 6.13 -12.74 2.87
C ASP A 307 6.17 -12.87 1.34
N VAL A 308 6.60 -11.83 0.62
CA VAL A 308 6.75 -11.86 -0.85
C VAL A 308 7.63 -13.01 -1.35
N LEU A 309 8.59 -13.47 -0.56
CA LEU A 309 9.47 -14.58 -0.91
C LEU A 309 8.70 -15.90 -1.09
N ASN A 310 7.58 -16.06 -0.40
CA ASN A 310 6.70 -17.21 -0.59
C ASN A 310 6.24 -17.34 -2.05
N GLY A 311 5.83 -16.22 -2.66
CA GLY A 311 5.43 -16.18 -4.06
C GLY A 311 6.56 -16.59 -5.02
N TYR A 312 7.78 -16.16 -4.77
CA TYR A 312 8.94 -16.52 -5.61
C TYR A 312 9.25 -17.99 -5.52
N PHE A 313 9.36 -18.54 -4.32
CA PHE A 313 9.67 -19.96 -4.13
C PHE A 313 8.55 -20.85 -4.66
N THR A 314 7.30 -20.53 -4.35
CA THR A 314 6.14 -21.29 -4.84
C THR A 314 6.10 -21.33 -6.37
N THR A 315 6.35 -20.18 -7.03
CA THR A 315 6.38 -20.12 -8.49
C THR A 315 7.53 -20.96 -9.07
N ALA A 316 8.71 -20.85 -8.48
CA ALA A 316 9.93 -21.51 -8.99
C ALA A 316 9.89 -23.03 -8.83
N THR A 317 9.11 -23.56 -7.92
CA THR A 317 9.03 -25.01 -7.62
C THR A 317 7.82 -25.71 -8.23
N GLN A 318 7.01 -25.03 -9.04
CA GLN A 318 5.90 -25.66 -9.77
C GLN A 318 6.43 -26.63 -10.85
N TRP A 319 5.74 -27.77 -11.02
CA TRP A 319 6.09 -28.81 -11.98
C TRP A 319 5.07 -28.89 -13.12
N PHE A 320 5.56 -28.88 -14.33
CA PHE A 320 4.76 -29.15 -15.53
C PHE A 320 3.37 -28.47 -15.50
N GLU A 321 2.30 -29.23 -15.61
CA GLU A 321 0.93 -28.72 -15.67
C GLU A 321 0.27 -28.55 -14.30
N ARG A 322 0.80 -29.23 -13.26
CA ARG A 322 0.28 -29.13 -11.88
C ARG A 322 1.20 -29.78 -10.85
N THR A 323 1.43 -29.10 -9.74
CA THR A 323 1.79 -29.67 -8.44
C THR A 323 0.90 -29.04 -7.37
N LEU A 324 0.74 -29.69 -6.23
CA LEU A 324 -0.15 -29.23 -5.14
C LEU A 324 0.60 -28.49 -4.02
N ASP A 325 1.91 -28.40 -4.07
CA ASP A 325 2.72 -27.77 -3.02
C ASP A 325 2.48 -26.27 -2.86
N ASP A 326 1.93 -25.61 -3.87
CA ASP A 326 1.47 -24.24 -3.83
C ASP A 326 0.29 -24.01 -2.86
N SER A 327 -0.58 -25.01 -2.75
CA SER A 327 -1.93 -24.87 -2.18
C SER A 327 -1.92 -24.37 -0.74
N ALA A 328 -1.20 -24.99 0.16
CA ALA A 328 -1.13 -24.61 1.56
C ALA A 328 -0.40 -23.26 1.74
N ASN A 329 0.74 -23.07 1.05
CA ASN A 329 1.52 -21.85 1.14
C ASN A 329 0.73 -20.61 0.68
N LYS A 330 0.13 -20.66 -0.52
CA LYS A 330 -0.61 -19.51 -1.06
C LYS A 330 -1.88 -19.17 -0.25
N ARG A 331 -2.50 -20.14 0.43
CA ARG A 331 -3.65 -19.91 1.31
C ARG A 331 -3.30 -19.13 2.57
N LEU A 332 -2.02 -19.07 2.92
CA LEU A 332 -1.48 -18.26 4.01
C LEU A 332 -0.92 -16.95 3.46
N SER A 333 0.09 -17.04 2.59
CA SER A 333 0.87 -15.89 2.14
C SER A 333 0.01 -14.82 1.43
N VAL A 334 -0.85 -15.22 0.50
CA VAL A 334 -1.64 -14.24 -0.27
C VAL A 334 -2.67 -13.50 0.60
N PRO A 335 -3.58 -14.18 1.33
CA PRO A 335 -4.55 -13.47 2.18
C PRO A 335 -3.88 -12.61 3.24
N GLU A 336 -2.84 -13.13 3.90
CA GLU A 336 -2.18 -12.40 5.00
C GLU A 336 -1.45 -11.15 4.51
N ALA A 337 -0.86 -11.16 3.31
CA ALA A 337 -0.29 -9.97 2.71
C ALA A 337 -1.36 -8.89 2.45
N PHE A 338 -2.51 -9.27 1.90
CA PHE A 338 -3.63 -8.33 1.68
C PHE A 338 -4.18 -7.78 2.99
N LEU A 339 -4.41 -8.62 3.98
CA LEU A 339 -4.90 -8.21 5.32
C LEU A 339 -3.90 -7.27 6.00
N ALA A 340 -2.60 -7.55 5.90
CA ALA A 340 -1.55 -6.72 6.47
C ALA A 340 -1.47 -5.34 5.79
N VAL A 341 -1.48 -5.28 4.44
CA VAL A 341 -1.42 -4.02 3.71
C VAL A 341 -2.68 -3.19 3.91
N ASP A 342 -3.84 -3.83 4.01
CA ASP A 342 -5.09 -3.17 4.36
C ASP A 342 -5.00 -2.47 5.74
N GLY A 343 -4.45 -3.15 6.74
CA GLY A 343 -4.18 -2.59 8.06
C GLY A 343 -3.14 -1.47 8.03
N ILE A 344 -2.05 -1.65 7.27
CA ILE A 344 -1.01 -0.63 7.06
C ILE A 344 -1.62 0.66 6.50
N LEU A 345 -2.41 0.56 5.43
CA LEU A 345 -3.00 1.73 4.78
C LEU A 345 -4.07 2.40 5.65
N SER A 346 -4.82 1.64 6.45
CA SER A 346 -5.75 2.20 7.43
C SER A 346 -5.02 3.03 8.49
N LEU A 347 -3.93 2.51 9.05
CA LEU A 347 -3.07 3.25 9.99
C LEU A 347 -2.42 4.45 9.31
N TYR A 348 -1.91 4.29 8.10
CA TYR A 348 -1.27 5.36 7.34
C TYR A 348 -2.25 6.50 7.04
N ALA A 349 -3.47 6.19 6.59
CA ALA A 349 -4.50 7.19 6.34
C ALA A 349 -4.86 7.98 7.62
N ASN A 350 -4.96 7.29 8.76
CA ASN A 350 -5.22 7.92 10.04
C ASN A 350 -4.06 8.83 10.48
N VAL A 351 -2.82 8.36 10.41
CA VAL A 351 -1.64 9.17 10.77
C VAL A 351 -1.55 10.38 9.86
N ALA A 352 -1.70 10.21 8.54
CA ALA A 352 -1.61 11.29 7.57
C ALA A 352 -2.71 12.37 7.72
N ASP A 353 -3.92 11.97 8.14
CA ASP A 353 -5.04 12.91 8.38
C ASP A 353 -4.86 13.74 9.67
N GLY A 354 -4.03 13.27 10.61
CA GLY A 354 -3.92 13.85 11.94
C GLY A 354 -2.51 14.28 12.36
N LEU A 355 -1.55 14.40 11.44
CA LEU A 355 -0.19 14.86 11.76
C LEU A 355 -0.20 16.20 12.47
N VAL A 356 0.51 16.30 13.60
CA VAL A 356 0.64 17.52 14.40
C VAL A 356 2.02 18.11 14.18
N VAL A 357 2.08 19.36 13.72
CA VAL A 357 3.33 20.10 13.49
C VAL A 357 3.57 21.11 14.61
N TYR A 358 4.80 21.24 15.07
CA TYR A 358 5.21 22.19 16.10
C TYR A 358 6.14 23.28 15.52
N PRO A 359 5.60 24.33 14.88
CA PRO A 359 6.40 25.35 14.19
C PRO A 359 7.43 26.05 15.08
N LYS A 360 7.12 26.24 16.36
CA LYS A 360 8.06 26.88 17.32
C LYS A 360 9.28 26.00 17.62
N VAL A 361 9.10 24.69 17.68
CA VAL A 361 10.23 23.76 17.87
C VAL A 361 11.11 23.74 16.63
N ILE A 362 10.48 23.71 15.45
CA ILE A 362 11.18 23.77 14.16
C ILE A 362 11.98 25.07 14.05
N GLU A 363 11.39 26.21 14.38
CA GLU A 363 12.05 27.53 14.37
C GLU A 363 13.27 27.56 15.30
N GLN A 364 13.13 27.06 16.54
CA GLN A 364 14.24 27.01 17.50
C GLN A 364 15.42 26.18 16.97
N ARG A 365 15.14 25.05 16.32
CA ARG A 365 16.17 24.20 15.74
C ARG A 365 16.85 24.85 14.56
N LEU A 366 16.10 25.49 13.67
CA LEU A 366 16.64 26.27 12.57
C LEU A 366 17.57 27.38 13.06
N ARG A 367 17.16 28.15 14.06
CA ARG A 367 17.97 29.22 14.61
C ARG A 367 19.32 28.76 15.15
N LYS A 368 19.43 27.54 15.67
CA LYS A 368 20.69 26.96 16.16
C LYS A 368 21.66 26.58 15.05
N GLU A 369 21.17 26.11 13.93
CA GLU A 369 21.96 25.53 12.84
C GLU A 369 22.16 26.52 11.67
N LEU A 370 21.19 27.41 11.43
CA LEU A 370 21.20 28.32 10.29
C LEU A 370 22.44 29.22 10.20
N PRO A 371 23.04 29.72 11.30
CA PRO A 371 24.28 30.51 11.24
C PRO A 371 25.40 29.79 10.49
N PHE A 372 25.57 28.48 10.71
CA PHE A 372 26.60 27.69 10.00
C PHE A 372 26.29 27.53 8.52
N MET A 373 25.02 27.49 8.12
CA MET A 373 24.58 27.34 6.73
C MET A 373 24.61 28.64 5.95
N ALA A 374 24.42 29.76 6.64
CA ALA A 374 24.39 31.10 6.07
C ALA A 374 25.77 31.72 5.79
N THR A 375 26.85 31.07 6.17
CA THR A 375 28.20 31.58 6.08
C THR A 375 28.61 32.02 4.67
N GLU A 376 28.18 31.28 3.64
CA GLU A 376 28.41 31.65 2.23
C GLU A 376 27.68 32.95 1.87
N ASN A 377 26.43 33.08 2.25
CA ASN A 377 25.62 34.26 2.00
C ASN A 377 26.17 35.49 2.70
N ILE A 378 26.61 35.34 3.96
CA ILE A 378 27.25 36.40 4.74
C ILE A 378 28.52 36.85 4.04
N MET A 379 29.37 35.93 3.61
CA MET A 379 30.59 36.21 2.88
C MET A 379 30.31 36.96 1.58
N MET A 380 29.34 36.47 0.76
CA MET A 380 28.99 37.10 -0.50
C MET A 380 28.39 38.48 -0.34
N ASP A 381 27.61 38.71 0.72
CA ASP A 381 27.07 40.04 1.04
C ASP A 381 28.17 41.03 1.43
N ALA A 382 29.14 40.61 2.25
CA ALA A 382 30.29 41.43 2.59
C ALA A 382 31.16 41.77 1.37
N VAL A 383 31.42 40.81 0.48
CA VAL A 383 32.13 41.05 -0.78
C VAL A 383 31.40 42.08 -1.65
N LYS A 384 30.09 41.90 -1.86
CA LYS A 384 29.29 42.81 -2.69
C LYS A 384 29.18 44.23 -2.15
N LYS A 385 28.98 44.38 -0.84
CA LYS A 385 28.74 45.68 -0.23
C LYS A 385 30.03 46.48 0.03
N ARG A 386 31.15 45.79 0.28
CA ARG A 386 32.39 46.44 0.77
C ARG A 386 33.63 46.13 -0.09
N GLY A 387 33.52 45.30 -1.12
CA GLY A 387 34.66 44.92 -1.95
C GLY A 387 35.71 44.10 -1.20
N ALA A 388 35.31 43.41 -0.13
CA ALA A 388 36.22 42.61 0.69
C ALA A 388 36.79 41.40 -0.08
N ASP A 389 38.01 40.96 0.33
CA ASP A 389 38.66 39.79 -0.27
C ASP A 389 37.92 38.49 0.13
N ARG A 390 37.33 37.82 -0.84
CA ARG A 390 36.57 36.57 -0.66
C ARG A 390 37.40 35.47 0.03
N GLN A 391 38.68 35.34 -0.32
CA GLN A 391 39.53 34.28 0.22
C GLN A 391 39.86 34.55 1.69
N GLN A 392 40.14 35.79 2.02
CA GLN A 392 40.39 36.22 3.39
C GLN A 392 39.14 36.04 4.27
N LEU A 393 37.96 36.41 3.77
CA LEU A 393 36.70 36.22 4.48
C LEU A 393 36.38 34.74 4.69
N HIS A 394 36.67 33.90 3.70
CA HIS A 394 36.46 32.45 3.82
C HIS A 394 37.27 31.83 4.96
N GLU A 395 38.57 32.20 5.07
CA GLU A 395 39.40 31.69 6.15
C GLU A 395 38.90 32.17 7.51
N ARG A 396 38.54 33.44 7.66
CA ARG A 396 37.97 33.97 8.90
C ARG A 396 36.66 33.28 9.28
N ILE A 397 35.74 33.02 8.31
CA ILE A 397 34.52 32.26 8.57
C ILE A 397 34.86 30.85 9.07
N ARG A 398 35.86 30.21 8.46
CA ARG A 398 36.29 28.88 8.89
C ARG A 398 36.77 28.92 10.37
N GLU A 399 37.59 29.87 10.73
CA GLU A 399 38.08 30.03 12.10
C GLU A 399 36.95 30.31 13.09
N HIS A 400 36.07 31.25 12.79
CA HIS A 400 34.90 31.56 13.61
C HIS A 400 33.93 30.37 13.74
N SER A 401 33.68 29.66 12.64
CA SER A 401 32.81 28.45 12.64
C SER A 401 33.38 27.33 13.50
N MET A 402 34.71 27.11 13.45
CA MET A 402 35.38 26.12 14.31
C MET A 402 35.29 26.49 15.76
N ALA A 403 35.49 27.78 16.09
CA ALA A 403 35.38 28.28 17.46
C ALA A 403 33.95 28.17 17.99
N ALA A 404 32.95 28.58 17.22
CA ALA A 404 31.55 28.46 17.60
C ALA A 404 31.11 26.97 17.72
N SER A 405 31.57 26.10 16.81
CA SER A 405 31.33 24.66 16.90
C SER A 405 31.90 24.05 18.20
N ARG A 406 33.07 24.56 18.66
CA ARG A 406 33.65 24.13 19.95
C ARG A 406 32.75 24.54 21.11
N VAL A 407 32.27 25.80 21.13
CA VAL A 407 31.33 26.28 22.16
C VAL A 407 30.11 25.37 22.22
N VAL A 408 29.50 25.07 21.08
CA VAL A 408 28.29 24.21 21.02
C VAL A 408 28.59 22.77 21.45
N LYS A 409 29.66 22.14 20.90
CA LYS A 409 29.88 20.69 21.04
C LYS A 409 30.70 20.31 22.28
N VAL A 410 31.64 21.14 22.69
CA VAL A 410 32.55 20.83 23.81
C VAL A 410 32.08 21.49 25.09
N GLU A 411 31.62 22.73 25.01
CA GLU A 411 31.26 23.53 26.18
C GLU A 411 29.75 23.48 26.49
N GLY A 412 28.92 22.96 25.55
CA GLY A 412 27.45 22.89 25.68
C GLY A 412 26.77 24.26 25.65
N GLY A 413 27.45 25.28 25.12
CA GLY A 413 26.95 26.64 25.00
C GLY A 413 26.08 26.88 23.77
N GLU A 414 25.55 28.08 23.66
CA GLU A 414 24.79 28.49 22.47
C GLU A 414 25.73 28.84 21.32
N ASN A 415 25.21 28.77 20.07
CA ASN A 415 25.95 29.11 18.87
C ASN A 415 26.20 30.63 18.80
N ASP A 416 27.43 31.05 18.98
CA ASP A 416 27.88 32.45 18.99
C ASP A 416 28.58 32.90 17.69
N LEU A 417 28.34 32.17 16.59
CA LEU A 417 28.97 32.45 15.28
C LEU A 417 28.67 33.86 14.77
N LEU A 418 27.43 34.31 14.94
CA LEU A 418 26.98 35.61 14.43
C LEU A 418 27.64 36.77 15.22
N GLU A 419 27.74 36.62 16.53
CA GLU A 419 28.41 37.59 17.40
C GLU A 419 29.89 37.67 17.05
N ARG A 420 30.55 36.54 16.74
CA ARG A 420 31.94 36.51 16.31
C ARG A 420 32.15 37.22 14.98
N ILE A 421 31.28 36.97 14.00
CA ILE A 421 31.32 37.61 12.68
C ILE A 421 31.04 39.11 12.80
N ALA A 422 30.06 39.52 13.62
CA ALA A 422 29.73 40.92 13.85
C ALA A 422 30.85 41.71 14.54
N ALA A 423 31.59 41.02 15.39
CA ALA A 423 32.76 41.61 16.07
C ALA A 423 34.03 41.68 15.20
N ASP A 424 34.06 41.02 14.05
CA ASP A 424 35.19 41.02 13.14
C ASP A 424 35.04 42.13 12.07
N GLU A 425 35.90 43.15 12.18
CA GLU A 425 35.89 44.32 11.29
C GLU A 425 36.03 43.97 9.80
N ALA A 426 36.59 42.81 9.48
CA ALA A 426 36.79 42.38 8.10
C ALA A 426 35.44 42.17 7.38
N PHE A 427 34.40 41.77 8.10
CA PHE A 427 33.05 41.62 7.54
C PHE A 427 32.31 42.95 7.50
N GLY A 428 32.53 43.83 8.48
CA GLY A 428 31.90 45.12 8.58
C GLY A 428 30.39 45.09 8.53
N VAL A 429 29.79 44.08 9.16
CA VAL A 429 28.36 43.86 9.27
C VAL A 429 27.96 43.92 10.75
N THR A 430 26.79 44.45 11.02
CA THR A 430 26.24 44.45 12.37
C THR A 430 25.45 43.16 12.64
N LEU A 431 25.27 42.86 13.94
CA LEU A 431 24.46 41.71 14.34
C LEU A 431 23.02 41.83 13.78
N GLU A 432 22.44 43.05 13.79
CA GLU A 432 21.09 43.31 13.24
C GLU A 432 21.02 43.04 11.72
N GLU A 433 22.07 43.38 10.97
CA GLU A 433 22.15 43.05 9.55
C GLU A 433 22.27 41.53 9.30
N LEU A 434 23.05 40.82 10.12
CA LEU A 434 23.17 39.38 10.08
C LEU A 434 21.83 38.67 10.38
N GLU A 435 21.11 39.12 11.39
CA GLU A 435 19.80 38.59 11.75
C GLU A 435 18.76 38.76 10.59
N LYS A 436 18.87 39.85 9.83
CA LYS A 436 17.99 40.06 8.62
C LYS A 436 18.35 39.11 7.48
N ILE A 437 19.64 38.73 7.36
CA ILE A 437 20.08 37.76 6.36
C ILE A 437 19.54 36.35 6.73
N LEU A 438 19.46 36.03 8.03
CA LEU A 438 19.12 34.72 8.57
C LEU A 438 17.60 34.41 8.60
N LYS A 439 16.84 34.93 7.66
CA LYS A 439 15.43 34.51 7.50
C LYS A 439 15.41 33.11 6.87
N PRO A 440 14.83 32.10 7.56
CA PRO A 440 14.85 30.72 7.07
C PRO A 440 14.29 30.55 5.66
N GLU A 441 13.31 31.36 5.29
CA GLU A 441 12.68 31.38 3.99
C GLU A 441 13.66 31.63 2.83
N ASN A 442 14.74 32.37 3.09
CA ASN A 442 15.76 32.68 2.08
C ASN A 442 16.63 31.47 1.72
N TYR A 443 16.55 30.39 2.48
CA TYR A 443 17.42 29.21 2.36
C TYR A 443 16.67 27.95 1.88
N THR A 444 15.36 28.03 1.65
CA THR A 444 14.54 26.88 1.23
C THR A 444 14.56 26.62 -0.27
N GLY A 445 15.28 27.44 -1.04
CA GLY A 445 15.35 27.34 -2.50
C GLY A 445 13.94 27.38 -3.11
N ARG A 446 13.63 26.44 -4.01
CA ARG A 446 12.32 26.26 -4.65
C ARG A 446 11.40 25.30 -3.92
N ALA A 447 11.59 25.03 -2.63
CA ALA A 447 10.82 24.00 -1.93
C ALA A 447 9.31 24.25 -1.96
N LYS A 448 8.88 25.51 -1.79
CA LYS A 448 7.47 25.90 -1.86
C LYS A 448 6.91 25.70 -3.27
N GLU A 449 7.57 26.25 -4.27
CA GLU A 449 7.16 26.19 -5.68
C GLU A 449 7.15 24.74 -6.18
N GLN A 450 8.17 23.95 -5.83
CA GLN A 450 8.19 22.53 -6.17
C GLN A 450 7.03 21.75 -5.55
N THR A 451 6.61 22.11 -4.34
CA THR A 451 5.43 21.51 -3.71
C THR A 451 4.16 21.89 -4.47
N GLU A 452 3.99 23.16 -4.81
CA GLU A 452 2.84 23.65 -5.58
C GLU A 452 2.79 23.01 -6.97
N ASP A 453 3.91 22.98 -7.71
CA ASP A 453 4.02 22.35 -9.03
C ASP A 453 3.62 20.85 -8.93
N PHE A 454 4.20 20.11 -8.00
CA PHE A 454 3.93 18.69 -7.81
C PHE A 454 2.47 18.40 -7.46
N LEU A 455 1.87 19.20 -6.56
CA LEU A 455 0.47 19.04 -6.19
C LEU A 455 -0.46 19.30 -7.37
N ASN A 456 -0.16 20.32 -8.20
CA ASN A 456 -0.99 20.67 -9.34
C ASN A 456 -0.81 19.72 -10.51
N GLU A 457 0.42 19.33 -10.83
CA GLU A 457 0.74 18.58 -12.04
C GLU A 457 0.60 17.07 -11.86
N CYS A 458 0.92 16.54 -10.66
CA CYS A 458 0.95 15.10 -10.40
C CYS A 458 -0.22 14.62 -9.53
N ILE A 459 -0.53 15.33 -8.44
CA ILE A 459 -1.53 14.85 -7.47
C ILE A 459 -2.95 15.18 -7.91
N LYS A 460 -3.20 16.41 -8.32
CA LYS A 460 -4.55 16.87 -8.69
C LYS A 460 -5.20 16.00 -9.78
N PRO A 461 -4.52 15.64 -10.89
CA PRO A 461 -5.09 14.76 -11.91
C PRO A 461 -5.48 13.38 -11.35
N VAL A 462 -4.69 12.84 -10.42
CA VAL A 462 -5.00 11.56 -9.77
C VAL A 462 -6.26 11.68 -8.91
N LEU A 463 -6.35 12.72 -8.07
CA LEU A 463 -7.52 12.93 -7.22
C LEU A 463 -8.80 13.21 -8.02
N GLU A 464 -8.70 13.90 -9.16
CA GLU A 464 -9.82 14.11 -10.08
C GLU A 464 -10.26 12.80 -10.73
N LYS A 465 -9.33 11.95 -11.17
CA LYS A 465 -9.63 10.62 -11.72
C LYS A 465 -10.38 9.73 -10.72
N TYR A 466 -10.14 9.90 -9.44
CA TYR A 466 -10.72 9.10 -8.35
C TYR A 466 -11.62 9.94 -7.43
N ALA A 467 -12.34 10.91 -8.00
CA ALA A 467 -13.24 11.78 -7.23
C ALA A 467 -14.36 11.01 -6.52
N ASP A 468 -14.81 9.90 -7.10
CA ASP A 468 -15.89 9.02 -6.57
C ASP A 468 -15.40 8.11 -5.43
N VAL A 469 -14.09 8.04 -5.17
CA VAL A 469 -13.57 7.27 -4.03
C VAL A 469 -13.81 8.06 -2.76
N GLU A 470 -14.77 7.59 -1.96
CA GLU A 470 -15.08 8.19 -0.66
C GLU A 470 -13.88 8.07 0.29
N SER A 471 -13.61 9.16 1.02
CA SER A 471 -12.62 9.14 2.09
C SER A 471 -13.28 8.55 3.34
N GLU A 472 -13.22 7.25 3.52
CA GLU A 472 -13.62 6.64 4.78
C GLU A 472 -12.58 7.00 5.85
N LYS A 473 -13.07 7.40 7.04
CA LYS A 473 -12.22 7.43 8.23
C LYS A 473 -12.05 5.99 8.69
N PRO A 474 -10.85 5.41 8.60
CA PRO A 474 -10.65 4.03 9.00
C PRO A 474 -10.93 3.86 10.49
N GLU A 475 -11.75 2.87 10.85
CA GLU A 475 -11.86 2.42 12.24
C GLU A 475 -10.51 1.80 12.65
N ILE A 476 -9.88 2.43 13.63
CA ILE A 476 -8.62 1.91 14.21
C ILE A 476 -8.93 1.24 15.53
N ASN A 477 -8.77 -0.08 15.57
CA ASN A 477 -9.01 -0.90 16.76
C ASN A 477 -7.75 -1.10 17.62
N VAL A 478 -6.75 -0.26 17.46
CA VAL A 478 -5.42 -0.42 18.09
C VAL A 478 -4.82 0.93 18.50
#